data_f15c5f742e04249d62339aceb564c0be
#
_entry.id   f15c5f742e04249d62339aceb564c0be
#
_cell.length_a   1.000
_cell.length_b   1.000
_cell.length_c   1.000
_cell.angle_alpha   90.00
_cell.angle_beta   90.00
_cell.angle_gamma   90.00
#
_symmetry.space_group_name_H-M   'P 1'
#
loop_
_entity.id
_entity.type
_entity.pdbx_description
1 polymer ?
#
loop_
_entity_poly.entity_id
_entity_poly.type
_entity_poly.pdbx_seq_one_letter_code
_entity_poly.pdbx_strand_id
1 'polypeptide(L)'
;YLALATFALAIAAPQLLKYKHFEHYTGGVQGLDLLKEDSPIAFLSTDQWWYYFCLFFGVLLIVAAWNLVRGRTGRAMIAIRDNPIAASTMGINTSVYKATTFGVSGLYCGVAGALSAIVVEFIAPESFTFIHAILLLIAMVIGGLASIPAAIIGGAFILYVPTFSEAVVDAFFGGDPSSKALVWVSF
;
A
#
# COMPACT_ATOMS: atom_id res chain seq x y z
N TYR A 1 6.72 -21.51 0.15
CA TYR A 1 7.57 -21.09 -0.98
C TYR A 1 7.16 -19.73 -1.54
N LEU A 2 5.85 -19.41 -1.68
CA LEU A 2 5.38 -18.12 -2.21
C LEU A 2 5.83 -16.95 -1.31
N ALA A 3 5.69 -17.10 0.01
CA ALA A 3 6.11 -16.07 0.98
C ALA A 3 7.62 -15.78 0.90
N LEU A 4 8.45 -16.82 0.74
CA LEU A 4 9.89 -16.65 0.55
C LEU A 4 10.22 -15.94 -0.77
N ALA A 5 9.52 -16.27 -1.85
CA ALA A 5 9.71 -15.63 -3.15
C ALA A 5 9.32 -14.14 -3.12
N THR A 6 8.17 -13.81 -2.51
CA THR A 6 7.73 -12.40 -2.36
C THR A 6 8.65 -11.61 -1.44
N PHE A 7 9.17 -12.22 -0.38
CA PHE A 7 10.15 -11.61 0.52
C PHE A 7 11.48 -11.33 -0.20
N ALA A 8 12.00 -12.32 -0.94
CA ALA A 8 13.21 -12.13 -1.75
C ALA A 8 13.02 -11.01 -2.80
N LEU A 9 11.85 -10.96 -3.44
CA LEU A 9 11.52 -9.90 -4.39
C LEU A 9 11.45 -8.52 -3.72
N ALA A 10 10.88 -8.42 -2.52
CA ALA A 10 10.78 -7.17 -1.77
C ALA A 10 12.17 -6.59 -1.43
N ILE A 11 13.14 -7.45 -1.14
CA ILE A 11 14.53 -7.01 -0.89
C ILE A 11 15.26 -6.72 -2.22
N ALA A 12 15.03 -7.52 -3.25
CA ALA A 12 15.70 -7.39 -4.53
C ALA A 12 15.20 -6.17 -5.34
N ALA A 13 13.93 -5.82 -5.27
CA ALA A 13 13.33 -4.77 -6.07
C ALA A 13 14.01 -3.40 -5.89
N PRO A 14 14.26 -2.87 -4.68
CA PRO A 14 15.00 -1.63 -4.50
C PRO A 14 16.42 -1.69 -5.06
N GLN A 15 17.08 -2.84 -4.96
CA GLN A 15 18.43 -3.03 -5.51
C GLN A 15 18.43 -3.07 -7.04
N LEU A 16 17.41 -3.68 -7.64
CA LEU A 16 17.24 -3.69 -9.09
C LEU A 16 16.96 -2.29 -9.63
N LEU A 17 16.18 -1.48 -8.92
CA LEU A 17 15.89 -0.10 -9.32
C LEU A 17 17.11 0.82 -9.26
N LYS A 18 18.11 0.51 -8.41
CA LYS A 18 19.39 1.22 -8.33
C LYS A 18 20.39 0.84 -9.46
N TYR A 19 20.04 -0.19 -10.26
CA TYR A 19 20.95 -0.65 -11.30
C TYR A 19 21.09 0.39 -12.41
N LYS A 20 22.32 0.68 -12.81
CA LYS A 20 22.71 1.75 -13.77
C LYS A 20 21.89 1.78 -15.07
N HIS A 21 21.37 0.65 -15.51
CA HIS A 21 20.57 0.57 -16.74
C HIS A 21 19.16 1.17 -16.59
N PHE A 22 18.64 1.19 -15.36
CA PHE A 22 17.33 1.75 -15.02
C PHE A 22 17.42 3.17 -14.44
N GLU A 23 18.64 3.66 -14.17
CA GLU A 23 18.90 4.97 -13.58
C GLU A 23 18.21 6.12 -14.35
N HIS A 24 18.17 6.02 -15.68
CA HIS A 24 17.51 7.00 -16.54
C HIS A 24 15.98 7.11 -16.27
N TYR A 25 15.33 6.03 -15.84
CA TYR A 25 13.89 5.99 -15.59
C TYR A 25 13.52 6.13 -14.12
N THR A 26 14.42 5.78 -13.21
CA THR A 26 14.16 5.68 -11.77
C THR A 26 14.86 6.75 -10.95
N GLY A 27 15.68 7.61 -11.59
CA GLY A 27 16.56 8.55 -10.88
C GLY A 27 17.68 7.87 -10.09
N GLY A 28 17.80 6.54 -10.15
CA GLY A 28 18.85 5.77 -9.48
C GLY A 28 18.84 5.94 -7.96
N VAL A 29 20.02 6.22 -7.41
CA VAL A 29 20.19 6.44 -5.95
C VAL A 29 19.66 7.82 -5.52
N GLN A 30 19.61 8.80 -6.42
CA GLN A 30 19.18 10.17 -6.11
C GLN A 30 17.66 10.30 -5.96
N GLY A 31 16.89 9.32 -6.49
CA GLY A 31 15.44 9.39 -6.52
C GLY A 31 14.90 10.31 -7.63
N LEU A 32 13.59 10.42 -7.69
CA LEU A 32 12.88 11.27 -8.64
C LEU A 32 12.03 12.28 -7.87
N ASP A 33 12.20 13.56 -8.19
CA ASP A 33 11.30 14.63 -7.77
C ASP A 33 10.11 14.68 -8.76
N LEU A 34 8.93 14.42 -8.26
CA LEU A 34 7.68 14.54 -8.99
C LEU A 34 7.07 15.91 -8.70
N LEU A 35 7.26 16.85 -9.62
CA LEU A 35 6.61 18.15 -9.50
C LEU A 35 5.09 17.97 -9.62
N LYS A 36 4.36 18.44 -8.63
CA LYS A 36 2.89 18.55 -8.72
C LYS A 36 2.53 19.55 -9.81
N GLU A 37 1.78 19.10 -10.77
CA GLU A 37 1.18 19.96 -11.77
C GLU A 37 0.10 20.84 -11.13
N ASP A 38 0.04 22.11 -11.50
CA ASP A 38 -0.95 23.05 -10.97
C ASP A 38 -2.37 22.55 -11.29
N SER A 39 -3.31 22.87 -10.41
CA SER A 39 -4.70 22.46 -10.60
C SER A 39 -5.25 23.01 -11.93
N PRO A 40 -5.85 22.16 -12.80
CA PRO A 40 -6.49 22.61 -14.03
C PRO A 40 -7.73 23.46 -13.77
N ILE A 41 -8.21 23.51 -12.54
CA ILE A 41 -9.38 24.25 -12.12
C ILE A 41 -8.94 25.41 -11.22
N ALA A 42 -9.06 26.64 -11.72
CA ALA A 42 -8.68 27.87 -11.02
C ALA A 42 -9.39 28.09 -9.66
N PHE A 43 -10.41 27.31 -9.35
CA PHE A 43 -11.21 27.43 -8.13
C PHE A 43 -10.73 26.56 -6.97
N LEU A 44 -9.84 25.56 -7.22
CA LEU A 44 -9.28 24.65 -6.20
C LEU A 44 -7.79 24.90 -6.06
N SER A 45 -7.31 24.90 -4.81
CA SER A 45 -5.87 24.83 -4.57
C SER A 45 -5.30 23.49 -5.10
N THR A 46 -4.05 23.48 -5.52
CA THR A 46 -3.38 22.30 -6.07
C THR A 46 -3.50 21.09 -5.14
N ASP A 47 -3.36 21.31 -3.83
CA ASP A 47 -3.48 20.22 -2.85
C ASP A 47 -4.90 19.67 -2.73
N GLN A 48 -5.93 20.53 -2.81
CA GLN A 48 -7.33 20.10 -2.80
C GLN A 48 -7.67 19.29 -4.05
N TRP A 49 -7.15 19.70 -5.21
CA TRP A 49 -7.32 18.94 -6.44
C TRP A 49 -6.77 17.54 -6.33
N TRP A 50 -5.51 17.39 -5.88
CA TRP A 50 -4.86 16.09 -5.71
C TRP A 50 -5.53 15.24 -4.62
N TYR A 51 -6.04 15.86 -3.56
CA TYR A 51 -6.83 15.16 -2.55
C TYR A 51 -8.09 14.51 -3.14
N TYR A 52 -8.90 15.27 -3.89
CA TYR A 52 -10.11 14.74 -4.51
C TYR A 52 -9.79 13.69 -5.59
N PHE A 53 -8.72 13.88 -6.32
CA PHE A 53 -8.24 12.92 -7.31
C PHE A 53 -7.90 11.58 -6.66
N CYS A 54 -7.08 11.56 -5.60
CA CYS A 54 -6.75 10.35 -4.85
C CYS A 54 -7.98 9.71 -4.22
N LEU A 55 -8.89 10.52 -3.66
CA LEU A 55 -10.14 10.05 -3.08
C LEU A 55 -11.03 9.38 -4.13
N PHE A 56 -11.15 9.96 -5.30
CA PHE A 56 -11.92 9.38 -6.42
C PHE A 56 -11.39 7.99 -6.80
N PHE A 57 -10.08 7.86 -7.02
CA PHE A 57 -9.47 6.55 -7.33
C PHE A 57 -9.58 5.58 -6.17
N GLY A 58 -9.42 6.03 -4.93
CA GLY A 58 -9.60 5.21 -3.74
C GLY A 58 -11.00 4.61 -3.65
N VAL A 59 -12.03 5.44 -3.81
CA VAL A 59 -13.45 4.99 -3.81
C VAL A 59 -13.70 4.04 -4.98
N LEU A 60 -13.20 4.35 -6.17
CA LEU A 60 -13.35 3.50 -7.35
C LEU A 60 -12.75 2.11 -7.12
N LEU A 61 -11.55 2.04 -6.56
CA LEU A 61 -10.90 0.77 -6.23
C LEU A 61 -11.66 -0.01 -5.14
N ILE A 62 -12.19 0.66 -4.11
CA ILE A 62 -13.02 0.03 -3.08
C ILE A 62 -14.28 -0.57 -3.69
N VAL A 63 -14.97 0.17 -4.55
CA VAL A 63 -16.18 -0.31 -5.24
C VAL A 63 -15.85 -1.48 -6.18
N ALA A 64 -14.73 -1.41 -6.89
CA ALA A 64 -14.27 -2.49 -7.76
C ALA A 64 -13.94 -3.77 -6.94
N ALA A 65 -13.25 -3.63 -5.79
CA ALA A 65 -13.00 -4.74 -4.87
C ALA A 65 -14.31 -5.36 -4.34
N TRP A 66 -15.27 -4.51 -3.97
CA TRP A 66 -16.57 -4.96 -3.48
C TRP A 66 -17.33 -5.78 -4.53
N ASN A 67 -17.35 -5.29 -5.77
CA ASN A 67 -17.96 -6.01 -6.90
C ASN A 67 -17.23 -7.32 -7.20
N LEU A 68 -15.89 -7.31 -7.16
CA LEU A 68 -15.09 -8.52 -7.39
C LEU A 68 -15.41 -9.60 -6.34
N VAL A 69 -15.44 -9.25 -5.06
CA VAL A 69 -15.69 -10.19 -3.95
C VAL A 69 -17.11 -10.73 -3.99
N ARG A 70 -18.10 -9.92 -4.36
CA ARG A 70 -19.51 -10.35 -4.50
C ARG A 70 -19.78 -11.15 -5.77
N GLY A 71 -18.91 -11.05 -6.77
CA GLY A 71 -19.02 -11.71 -8.05
C GLY A 71 -18.81 -13.24 -7.99
N ARG A 72 -18.91 -13.90 -9.15
CA ARG A 72 -18.62 -15.34 -9.30
C ARG A 72 -17.17 -15.65 -8.96
N THR A 73 -16.25 -14.76 -9.35
CA THR A 73 -14.82 -14.85 -9.04
C THR A 73 -14.54 -14.81 -7.55
N GLY A 74 -15.17 -13.88 -6.82
CA GLY A 74 -15.03 -13.78 -5.37
C GLY A 74 -15.51 -15.02 -4.62
N ARG A 75 -16.66 -15.57 -5.01
CA ARG A 75 -17.15 -16.84 -4.43
C ARG A 75 -16.19 -18.01 -4.68
N ALA A 76 -15.62 -18.11 -5.88
CA ALA A 76 -14.62 -19.13 -6.18
C ALA A 76 -13.34 -18.94 -5.33
N MET A 77 -12.89 -17.69 -5.15
CA MET A 77 -11.73 -17.37 -4.29
C MET A 77 -11.99 -17.75 -2.82
N ILE A 78 -13.18 -17.48 -2.31
CA ILE A 78 -13.57 -17.87 -0.94
C ILE A 78 -13.59 -19.40 -0.81
N ALA A 79 -14.19 -20.11 -1.76
CA ALA A 79 -14.20 -21.59 -1.77
C ALA A 79 -12.79 -22.18 -1.76
N ILE A 80 -11.86 -21.62 -2.56
CA ILE A 80 -10.46 -22.04 -2.60
C ILE A 80 -9.75 -21.75 -1.27
N ARG A 81 -10.05 -20.63 -0.62
CA ARG A 81 -9.48 -20.27 0.68
C ARG A 81 -9.92 -21.26 1.75
N ASP A 82 -11.20 -21.61 1.79
CA ASP A 82 -11.78 -22.46 2.82
C ASP A 82 -11.36 -23.92 2.64
N ASN A 83 -11.45 -24.45 1.43
CA ASN A 83 -10.96 -25.79 1.12
C ASN A 83 -10.55 -25.94 -0.37
N PRO A 84 -9.24 -25.89 -0.68
CA PRO A 84 -8.77 -25.94 -2.06
C PRO A 84 -9.01 -27.30 -2.72
N ILE A 85 -9.08 -28.40 -1.95
CA ILE A 85 -9.32 -29.75 -2.48
C ILE A 85 -10.79 -29.87 -2.90
N ALA A 86 -11.72 -29.47 -2.02
CA ALA A 86 -13.15 -29.48 -2.34
C ALA A 86 -13.48 -28.54 -3.51
N ALA A 87 -12.83 -27.37 -3.60
CA ALA A 87 -13.00 -26.47 -4.73
C ALA A 87 -12.56 -27.11 -6.06
N SER A 88 -11.47 -27.84 -6.07
CA SER A 88 -10.99 -28.52 -7.27
C SER A 88 -11.90 -29.67 -7.72
N THR A 89 -12.49 -30.42 -6.80
CA THR A 89 -13.47 -31.47 -7.13
C THR A 89 -14.78 -30.92 -7.71
N MET A 90 -15.12 -29.67 -7.37
CA MET A 90 -16.25 -28.94 -7.95
C MET A 90 -15.92 -28.26 -9.31
N GLY A 91 -14.76 -28.57 -9.90
CA GLY A 91 -14.36 -28.07 -11.21
C GLY A 91 -13.72 -26.68 -11.20
N ILE A 92 -13.40 -26.11 -10.01
CA ILE A 92 -12.72 -24.81 -9.93
C ILE A 92 -11.21 -25.01 -10.15
N ASN A 93 -10.67 -24.35 -11.18
CA ASN A 93 -9.22 -24.37 -11.43
C ASN A 93 -8.49 -23.48 -10.43
N THR A 94 -7.99 -24.09 -9.34
CA THR A 94 -7.34 -23.40 -8.23
C THR A 94 -6.11 -22.59 -8.67
N SER A 95 -5.34 -23.07 -9.65
CA SER A 95 -4.13 -22.38 -10.13
C SER A 95 -4.46 -21.08 -10.85
N VAL A 96 -5.46 -21.07 -11.73
CA VAL A 96 -5.90 -19.88 -12.46
C VAL A 96 -6.45 -18.83 -11.48
N TYR A 97 -7.30 -19.23 -10.54
CA TYR A 97 -7.87 -18.29 -9.56
C TYR A 97 -6.82 -17.71 -8.63
N LYS A 98 -5.82 -18.50 -8.19
CA LYS A 98 -4.69 -17.97 -7.41
C LYS A 98 -3.87 -16.97 -8.21
N ALA A 99 -3.57 -17.27 -9.48
CA ALA A 99 -2.82 -16.35 -10.34
C ALA A 99 -3.59 -15.04 -10.61
N THR A 100 -4.89 -15.13 -10.88
CA THR A 100 -5.73 -13.94 -11.08
C THR A 100 -5.85 -13.10 -9.81
N THR A 101 -6.00 -13.71 -8.64
CA THR A 101 -6.02 -13.00 -7.34
C THR A 101 -4.73 -12.25 -7.11
N PHE A 102 -3.59 -12.89 -7.38
CA PHE A 102 -2.28 -12.25 -7.25
C PHE A 102 -2.12 -11.09 -8.25
N GLY A 103 -2.56 -11.27 -9.50
CA GLY A 103 -2.53 -10.21 -10.52
C GLY A 103 -3.39 -9.00 -10.14
N VAL A 104 -4.61 -9.23 -9.64
CA VAL A 104 -5.48 -8.17 -9.14
C VAL A 104 -4.85 -7.44 -7.96
N SER A 105 -4.28 -8.18 -6.99
CA SER A 105 -3.54 -7.58 -5.86
C SER A 105 -2.40 -6.68 -6.35
N GLY A 106 -1.61 -7.15 -7.33
CA GLY A 106 -0.55 -6.35 -7.93
C GLY A 106 -1.03 -5.07 -8.60
N LEU A 107 -2.19 -5.12 -9.27
CA LEU A 107 -2.81 -3.94 -9.88
C LEU A 107 -3.19 -2.91 -8.79
N TYR A 108 -3.82 -3.34 -7.70
CA TYR A 108 -4.17 -2.45 -6.58
C TYR A 108 -2.92 -1.82 -5.95
N CYS A 109 -1.88 -2.62 -5.71
CA CYS A 109 -0.62 -2.11 -5.18
C CYS A 109 0.04 -1.11 -6.13
N GLY A 110 0.01 -1.38 -7.45
CA GLY A 110 0.57 -0.49 -8.45
C GLY A 110 -0.14 0.87 -8.50
N VAL A 111 -1.48 0.88 -8.50
CA VAL A 111 -2.26 2.13 -8.48
C VAL A 111 -2.04 2.87 -7.17
N ALA A 112 -2.06 2.18 -6.02
CA ALA A 112 -1.81 2.81 -4.72
C ALA A 112 -0.40 3.41 -4.64
N GLY A 113 0.61 2.69 -5.16
CA GLY A 113 1.97 3.19 -5.23
C GLY A 113 2.11 4.43 -6.11
N ALA A 114 1.45 4.46 -7.28
CA ALA A 114 1.45 5.62 -8.17
C ALA A 114 0.79 6.85 -7.51
N LEU A 115 -0.35 6.66 -6.84
CA LEU A 115 -1.02 7.75 -6.11
C LEU A 115 -0.18 8.25 -4.94
N SER A 116 0.44 7.35 -4.18
CA SER A 116 1.36 7.69 -3.10
C SER A 116 2.57 8.48 -3.60
N ALA A 117 3.11 8.10 -4.75
CA ALA A 117 4.21 8.78 -5.41
C ALA A 117 3.93 10.27 -5.67
N ILE A 118 2.74 10.55 -6.20
CA ILE A 118 2.31 11.92 -6.51
C ILE A 118 2.12 12.75 -5.23
N VAL A 119 1.60 12.13 -4.17
CA VAL A 119 1.34 12.82 -2.89
C VAL A 119 2.64 13.15 -2.16
N VAL A 120 3.62 12.24 -2.20
CA VAL A 120 4.92 12.40 -1.49
C VAL A 120 5.88 13.32 -2.25
N GLU A 121 5.68 13.51 -3.56
CA GLU A 121 6.49 14.35 -4.47
C GLU A 121 7.93 13.86 -4.68
N PHE A 122 8.49 13.15 -3.73
CA PHE A 122 9.85 12.60 -3.80
C PHE A 122 9.85 11.09 -3.60
N ILE A 123 10.43 10.36 -4.53
CA ILE A 123 10.56 8.90 -4.44
C ILE A 123 12.02 8.52 -4.60
N ALA A 124 12.56 7.90 -3.57
CA ALA A 124 13.84 7.23 -3.62
C ALA A 124 13.65 5.71 -3.42
N PRO A 125 14.46 4.85 -4.04
CA PRO A 125 14.42 3.41 -3.77
C PRO A 125 14.64 3.06 -2.29
N GLU A 126 15.27 3.94 -1.53
CA GLU A 126 15.53 3.80 -0.08
C GLU A 126 14.30 4.06 0.78
N SER A 127 13.28 4.75 0.27
CA SER A 127 12.03 4.98 0.98
C SER A 127 11.22 3.69 1.20
N PHE A 128 11.46 2.65 0.37
CA PHE A 128 10.80 1.35 0.46
C PHE A 128 11.59 0.40 1.38
N THR A 129 11.63 0.72 2.68
CA THR A 129 12.32 -0.10 3.67
C THR A 129 11.50 -1.32 4.05
N PHE A 130 12.21 -2.36 4.53
CA PHE A 130 11.57 -3.55 5.07
C PHE A 130 10.65 -3.24 6.27
N ILE A 131 11.02 -2.25 7.07
CA ILE A 131 10.20 -1.78 8.20
C ILE A 131 8.83 -1.28 7.74
N HIS A 132 8.78 -0.52 6.63
CA HIS A 132 7.51 -0.07 6.01
C HIS A 132 6.62 -1.26 5.58
N ALA A 133 7.23 -2.31 5.04
CA ALA A 133 6.49 -3.53 4.68
C ALA A 133 5.90 -4.24 5.91
N ILE A 134 6.63 -4.28 7.03
CA ILE A 134 6.14 -4.82 8.30
C ILE A 134 4.98 -3.98 8.84
N LEU A 135 5.08 -2.66 8.82
CA LEU A 135 3.99 -1.76 9.26
C LEU A 135 2.72 -1.97 8.45
N LEU A 136 2.82 -2.11 7.12
CA LEU A 136 1.68 -2.44 6.27
C LEU A 136 1.07 -3.81 6.63
N LEU A 137 1.89 -4.79 6.95
CA LEU A 137 1.43 -6.11 7.38
C LEU A 137 0.70 -6.03 8.72
N ILE A 138 1.25 -5.30 9.70
CA ILE A 138 0.62 -5.06 11.00
C ILE A 138 -0.73 -4.36 10.81
N ALA A 139 -0.80 -3.32 9.99
CA ALA A 139 -2.05 -2.62 9.71
C ALA A 139 -3.11 -3.52 9.05
N MET A 140 -2.69 -4.42 8.14
CA MET A 140 -3.58 -5.39 7.54
C MET A 140 -4.14 -6.37 8.58
N VAL A 141 -3.32 -6.81 9.55
CA VAL A 141 -3.75 -7.71 10.64
C VAL A 141 -4.69 -6.99 11.59
N ILE A 142 -4.38 -5.76 12.00
CA ILE A 142 -5.20 -4.96 12.92
C ILE A 142 -6.53 -4.57 12.25
N GLY A 143 -6.49 -4.18 10.98
CA GLY A 143 -7.70 -3.87 10.22
C GLY A 143 -8.63 -5.07 10.08
N GLY A 144 -8.08 -6.27 10.05
CA GLY A 144 -8.79 -7.55 9.90
C GLY A 144 -8.64 -8.18 8.53
N LEU A 145 -8.12 -9.39 8.54
CA LEU A 145 -7.97 -10.22 7.34
C LEU A 145 -9.35 -10.58 6.77
N ALA A 146 -9.51 -10.47 5.48
CA ALA A 146 -10.69 -10.92 4.74
C ALA A 146 -11.94 -10.01 4.73
N SER A 147 -11.84 -8.77 5.15
CA SER A 147 -12.95 -7.81 4.96
C SER A 147 -12.49 -6.51 4.30
N ILE A 148 -13.28 -6.00 3.35
CA ILE A 148 -12.97 -4.74 2.66
C ILE A 148 -13.02 -3.53 3.61
N PRO A 149 -14.02 -3.39 4.52
CA PRO A 149 -14.02 -2.31 5.49
C PRO A 149 -12.80 -2.31 6.41
N ALA A 150 -12.27 -3.49 6.70
CA ALA A 150 -11.07 -3.64 7.52
C ALA A 150 -9.82 -3.00 6.88
N ALA A 151 -9.71 -3.01 5.56
CA ALA A 151 -8.62 -2.34 4.86
C ALA A 151 -8.64 -0.81 5.09
N ILE A 152 -9.83 -0.20 5.17
CA ILE A 152 -10.00 1.22 5.48
C ILE A 152 -9.55 1.51 6.92
N ILE A 153 -9.96 0.66 7.87
CA ILE A 153 -9.56 0.78 9.27
C ILE A 153 -8.05 0.62 9.43
N GLY A 154 -7.46 -0.38 8.75
CA GLY A 154 -6.00 -0.61 8.76
C GLY A 154 -5.22 0.55 8.16
N GLY A 155 -5.70 1.13 7.05
CA GLY A 155 -5.12 2.34 6.45
C GLY A 155 -5.19 3.55 7.37
N ALA A 156 -6.34 3.78 8.01
CA ALA A 156 -6.48 4.84 9.01
C ALA A 156 -5.54 4.62 10.20
N PHE A 157 -5.38 3.37 10.65
CA PHE A 157 -4.48 3.04 11.74
C PHE A 157 -3.03 3.45 11.44
N ILE A 158 -2.50 3.14 10.25
CA ILE A 158 -1.13 3.55 9.87
C ILE A 158 -0.97 5.07 9.92
N LEU A 159 -1.96 5.84 9.48
CA LEU A 159 -1.88 7.29 9.48
C LEU A 159 -1.95 7.91 10.88
N TYR A 160 -2.76 7.32 11.76
CA TYR A 160 -2.99 7.88 13.09
C TYR A 160 -1.99 7.40 14.15
N VAL A 161 -1.36 6.23 13.99
CA VAL A 161 -0.40 5.70 14.97
C VAL A 161 0.80 6.63 15.22
N PRO A 162 1.49 7.16 14.21
CA PRO A 162 2.57 8.11 14.42
C PRO A 162 2.09 9.35 15.20
N THR A 163 1.01 9.97 14.74
CA THR A 163 0.42 11.17 15.36
C THR A 163 -0.01 10.91 16.80
N PHE A 164 -0.60 9.75 17.07
CA PHE A 164 -1.02 9.37 18.42
C PHE A 164 0.19 9.09 19.31
N SER A 165 1.24 8.46 18.80
CA SER A 165 2.46 8.22 19.55
C SER A 165 3.16 9.52 19.95
N GLU A 166 3.19 10.51 19.06
CA GLU A 166 3.71 11.86 19.37
C GLU A 166 2.88 12.55 20.46
N ALA A 167 1.56 12.52 20.35
CA ALA A 167 0.66 13.10 21.35
C ALA A 167 0.82 12.44 22.74
N VAL A 168 1.00 11.14 22.79
CA VAL A 168 1.23 10.38 24.02
C VAL A 168 2.59 10.74 24.63
N VAL A 169 3.64 10.80 23.83
CA VAL A 169 4.97 11.19 24.29
C VAL A 169 4.98 12.63 24.81
N ASP A 170 4.34 13.57 24.12
CA ASP A 170 4.22 14.96 24.57
C ASP A 170 3.42 15.08 25.88
N ALA A 171 2.38 14.25 26.06
CA ALA A 171 1.57 14.25 27.28
C ALA A 171 2.29 13.63 28.49
N PHE A 172 3.10 12.59 28.29
CA PHE A 172 3.77 11.87 29.39
C PHE A 172 5.15 12.44 29.72
N PHE A 173 5.88 12.96 28.73
CA PHE A 173 7.28 13.40 28.89
C PHE A 173 7.44 14.92 28.79
N GLY A 174 6.36 15.71 28.76
CA GLY A 174 6.38 17.16 28.89
C GLY A 174 7.04 17.93 27.76
N GLY A 175 7.01 17.37 26.51
CA GLY A 175 7.40 18.13 25.32
C GLY A 175 8.90 18.45 25.18
N ASP A 176 9.78 17.67 25.80
CA ASP A 176 11.23 17.84 25.60
C ASP A 176 11.61 17.59 24.13
N PRO A 177 12.34 18.54 23.49
CA PRO A 177 12.72 18.42 22.08
C PRO A 177 13.56 17.16 21.76
N SER A 178 14.21 16.59 22.76
CA SER A 178 14.95 15.33 22.66
C SER A 178 14.02 14.11 22.49
N SER A 179 12.80 14.14 23.04
CA SER A 179 11.82 13.06 22.89
C SER A 179 11.24 13.00 21.48
N LYS A 180 11.07 14.15 20.82
CA LYS A 180 10.61 14.24 19.42
C LYS A 180 11.61 13.63 18.44
N ALA A 181 12.92 13.83 18.70
CA ALA A 181 13.96 13.22 17.87
C ALA A 181 13.94 11.67 17.91
N LEU A 182 13.58 11.08 19.04
CA LEU A 182 13.50 9.62 19.18
C LEU A 182 12.32 9.01 18.40
N VAL A 183 11.23 9.74 18.28
CA VAL A 183 10.05 9.28 17.49
C VAL A 183 10.35 9.31 15.99
N TRP A 184 11.09 10.30 15.51
CA TRP A 184 11.48 10.40 14.10
C TRP A 184 12.55 9.38 13.67
N VAL A 185 13.39 8.94 14.60
CA VAL A 185 14.45 7.94 14.33
C VAL A 185 13.87 6.53 14.27
N SER A 186 12.66 6.28 14.79
CA SER A 186 12.01 4.96 14.81
C SER A 186 11.13 4.67 13.60
N PHE A 187 10.98 5.60 12.67
CA PHE A 187 10.25 5.47 11.41
C PHE A 187 11.15 5.75 10.20
#